data_d2041177fa7376e5dc38afd9d4d61826
#
_entry.id   d2041177fa7376e5dc38afd9d4d61826
#
_cell.length_a   1.000
_cell.length_b   1.000
_cell.length_c   1.000
_cell.angle_alpha   90.00
_cell.angle_beta   90.00
_cell.angle_gamma   90.00
#
_symmetry.space_group_name_H-M   'P 1'
#
loop_
_entity.id
_entity.type
_entity.pdbx_description
1 polymer ?
#
loop_
_entity_poly.entity_id
_entity_poly.type
_entity_poly.pdbx_seq_one_letter_code
_entity_poly.pdbx_strand_id
1 'polypeptide(L)'
;MSLLEAMGLSKPEPHVPPLALTIAGSDSGGGAGLQADLKTFAACKVHGTSVVTLITAQNTVGVRSVQLLSDEIVRAQLGAVLDDLPPTAAKTGALGSERMIALVAELLEQRPIANLVVDPVMVSKHGDSLLPD
;
A
#
# COMPACT_ATOMS: atom_id res chain seq x y z
N MET A 1 34.07 14.55 23.35
CA MET A 1 32.83 15.14 23.91
C MET A 1 32.09 15.86 22.77
N SER A 2 30.88 15.44 22.46
CA SER A 2 30.06 16.09 21.42
C SER A 2 29.54 17.44 21.95
N LEU A 3 29.14 18.35 21.04
CA LEU A 3 28.54 19.64 21.43
C LEU A 3 27.27 19.44 22.28
N LEU A 4 26.48 18.42 22.00
CA LEU A 4 25.27 18.08 22.77
C LEU A 4 25.60 17.67 24.22
N GLU A 5 26.65 16.87 24.41
CA GLU A 5 27.12 16.47 25.74
C GLU A 5 27.64 17.70 26.53
N ALA A 6 28.36 18.61 25.87
CA ALA A 6 28.82 19.85 26.47
C ALA A 6 27.68 20.78 26.90
N MET A 7 26.53 20.71 26.23
CA MET A 7 25.33 21.49 26.55
C MET A 7 24.37 20.75 27.50
N GLY A 8 24.71 19.55 27.99
CA GLY A 8 23.84 18.74 28.83
C GLY A 8 22.60 18.22 28.13
N LEU A 9 22.62 18.15 26.80
CA LEU A 9 21.50 17.66 25.98
C LEU A 9 21.76 16.22 25.58
N SER A 10 20.77 15.37 25.73
CA SER A 10 20.77 14.01 25.16
C SER A 10 20.62 14.08 23.65
N LYS A 11 21.26 13.15 22.93
CA LYS A 11 20.94 12.95 21.52
C LYS A 11 19.45 12.61 21.40
N PRO A 12 18.70 13.21 20.44
CA PRO A 12 17.34 12.77 20.18
C PRO A 12 17.37 11.29 19.84
N GLU A 13 16.50 10.50 20.49
CA GLU A 13 16.29 9.10 20.13
C GLU A 13 15.89 9.04 18.65
N PRO A 14 16.43 8.06 17.90
CA PRO A 14 16.04 7.88 16.51
C PRO A 14 14.53 7.62 16.45
N HIS A 15 13.78 8.54 15.85
CA HIS A 15 12.36 8.36 15.64
C HIS A 15 12.15 7.35 14.51
N VAL A 16 11.79 6.12 14.86
CA VAL A 16 11.35 5.11 13.89
C VAL A 16 9.88 5.35 13.60
N PRO A 17 9.51 5.77 12.39
CA PRO A 17 8.11 5.97 12.05
C PRO A 17 7.35 4.63 12.06
N PRO A 18 6.07 4.62 12.43
CA PRO A 18 5.25 3.42 12.27
C PRO A 18 5.19 3.00 10.80
N LEU A 19 5.05 1.70 10.56
CA LEU A 19 4.97 1.10 9.23
C LEU A 19 3.52 0.76 8.88
N ALA A 20 3.08 1.14 7.68
CA ALA A 20 1.80 0.73 7.13
C ALA A 20 1.95 0.23 5.69
N LEU A 21 1.11 -0.73 5.32
CA LEU A 21 1.10 -1.34 4.00
C LEU A 21 -0.19 -0.97 3.25
N THR A 22 -0.07 -0.59 1.98
CA THR A 22 -1.20 -0.59 1.05
C THR A 22 -1.05 -1.73 0.03
N ILE A 23 -2.11 -2.51 -0.16
CA ILE A 23 -2.24 -3.54 -1.18
C ILE A 23 -3.30 -3.05 -2.16
N ALA A 24 -2.88 -2.48 -3.28
CA ALA A 24 -3.80 -1.78 -4.17
C ALA A 24 -3.27 -1.64 -5.58
N GLY A 25 -4.14 -1.21 -6.47
CA GLY A 25 -3.78 -0.78 -7.81
C GLY A 25 -3.10 0.59 -7.83
N SER A 26 -2.34 0.85 -8.88
CA SER A 26 -1.73 2.16 -9.11
C SER A 26 -2.68 3.10 -9.84
N ASP A 27 -2.62 4.39 -9.53
CA ASP A 27 -3.21 5.48 -10.29
C ASP A 27 -2.09 6.35 -10.85
N SER A 28 -1.86 6.30 -12.17
CA SER A 28 -0.82 7.12 -12.81
C SER A 28 -1.06 8.63 -12.66
N GLY A 29 -2.31 9.05 -12.44
CA GLY A 29 -2.67 10.44 -12.11
C GLY A 29 -2.36 10.83 -10.66
N GLY A 30 -2.12 9.86 -9.79
CA GLY A 30 -1.68 10.07 -8.41
C GLY A 30 -2.75 10.60 -7.45
N GLY A 31 -4.03 10.59 -7.85
CA GLY A 31 -5.15 11.09 -7.05
C GLY A 31 -5.93 10.00 -6.31
N ALA A 32 -5.63 8.73 -6.58
CA ALA A 32 -6.25 7.56 -5.98
C ALA A 32 -5.21 6.43 -5.83
N GLY A 33 -5.68 5.22 -5.50
CA GLY A 33 -4.86 4.02 -5.42
C GLY A 33 -3.67 4.15 -4.48
N LEU A 34 -2.66 3.32 -4.72
CA LEU A 34 -1.47 3.29 -3.86
C LEU A 34 -0.75 4.64 -3.75
N GLN A 35 -0.78 5.49 -4.79
CA GLN A 35 -0.12 6.79 -4.75
C GLN A 35 -0.80 7.74 -3.75
N ALA A 36 -2.13 7.75 -3.69
CA ALA A 36 -2.87 8.52 -2.70
C ALA A 36 -2.65 7.97 -1.29
N ASP A 37 -2.62 6.65 -1.14
CA ASP A 37 -2.35 5.99 0.15
C ASP A 37 -0.96 6.37 0.69
N LEU A 38 0.08 6.25 -0.14
CA LEU A 38 1.46 6.59 0.26
C LEU A 38 1.63 8.06 0.63
N LYS A 39 0.97 8.97 -0.12
CA LYS A 39 0.94 10.40 0.22
C LYS A 39 0.26 10.64 1.58
N THR A 40 -0.85 9.94 1.83
CA THR A 40 -1.58 10.02 3.10
C THR A 40 -0.74 9.49 4.25
N PHE A 41 -0.10 8.33 4.09
CA PHE A 41 0.81 7.79 5.09
C PHE A 41 1.93 8.77 5.42
N ALA A 42 2.57 9.34 4.39
CA ALA A 42 3.63 10.33 4.58
C ALA A 42 3.14 11.59 5.32
N ALA A 43 1.95 12.09 4.98
CA ALA A 43 1.33 13.22 5.67
C ALA A 43 1.04 12.93 7.14
N CYS A 44 0.74 11.67 7.46
CA CYS A 44 0.54 11.18 8.83
C CYS A 44 1.84 10.78 9.56
N LYS A 45 3.01 11.04 8.96
CA LYS A 45 4.34 10.63 9.48
C LYS A 45 4.49 9.12 9.66
N VAL A 46 3.84 8.35 8.80
CA VAL A 46 3.91 6.90 8.70
C VAL A 46 4.78 6.53 7.50
N HIS A 47 5.69 5.58 7.66
CA HIS A 47 6.41 5.02 6.52
C HIS A 47 5.49 4.04 5.78
N GLY A 48 5.12 4.39 4.56
CA GLY A 48 4.24 3.59 3.71
C GLY A 48 5.02 2.59 2.86
N THR A 49 4.63 1.32 2.95
CA THR A 49 5.04 0.27 2.02
C THR A 49 3.89 -0.08 1.09
N SER A 50 4.16 -0.76 -0.03
CA SER A 50 3.13 -1.06 -1.02
C SER A 50 3.30 -2.43 -1.66
N VAL A 51 2.17 -3.06 -1.96
CA VAL A 51 2.04 -4.21 -2.86
C VAL A 51 1.11 -3.80 -3.99
N VAL A 52 1.62 -3.80 -5.21
CA VAL A 52 0.87 -3.41 -6.40
C VAL A 52 0.13 -4.62 -6.95
N THR A 53 -1.18 -4.51 -7.15
CA THR A 53 -2.03 -5.58 -7.70
C THR A 53 -2.32 -5.38 -9.18
N LEU A 54 -2.43 -4.15 -9.61
CA LEU A 54 -2.66 -3.75 -11.01
C LEU A 54 -2.05 -2.39 -11.29
N ILE A 55 -1.81 -2.14 -12.57
CA ILE A 55 -1.32 -0.85 -13.06
C ILE A 55 -2.41 -0.25 -13.95
N THR A 56 -2.65 1.05 -13.81
CA THR A 56 -3.57 1.78 -14.67
C THR A 56 -2.84 2.82 -15.51
N ALA A 57 -3.36 3.05 -16.71
CA ALA A 57 -3.16 4.30 -17.45
C ALA A 57 -4.38 5.20 -17.16
N GLN A 58 -4.29 5.99 -16.11
CA GLN A 58 -5.38 6.78 -15.55
C GLN A 58 -4.97 8.23 -15.35
N ASN A 59 -5.93 9.13 -15.48
CA ASN A 59 -5.79 10.55 -15.19
C ASN A 59 -7.07 11.11 -14.53
N THR A 60 -7.21 12.42 -14.47
CA THR A 60 -8.38 13.07 -13.85
C THR A 60 -9.68 12.92 -14.63
N VAL A 61 -9.61 12.46 -15.88
CA VAL A 61 -10.76 12.30 -16.78
C VAL A 61 -11.29 10.86 -16.78
N GLY A 62 -10.43 9.85 -16.60
CA GLY A 62 -10.86 8.46 -16.60
C GLY A 62 -9.71 7.45 -16.65
N VAL A 63 -10.06 6.17 -16.69
CA VAL A 63 -9.15 5.02 -16.82
C VAL A 63 -9.11 4.60 -18.29
N ARG A 64 -7.91 4.64 -18.91
CA ARG A 64 -7.72 4.28 -20.33
C ARG A 64 -7.29 2.83 -20.52
N SER A 65 -6.58 2.27 -19.54
CA SER A 65 -6.07 0.91 -19.60
C SER A 65 -5.80 0.39 -18.19
N VAL A 66 -5.99 -0.91 -18.01
CA VAL A 66 -5.70 -1.63 -16.76
C VAL A 66 -4.88 -2.86 -17.12
N GLN A 67 -3.81 -3.10 -16.37
CA GLN A 67 -3.02 -4.33 -16.45
C GLN A 67 -2.94 -4.97 -15.06
N LEU A 68 -3.50 -6.16 -14.91
CA LEU A 68 -3.35 -6.97 -13.71
C LEU A 68 -1.92 -7.50 -13.62
N LEU A 69 -1.36 -7.54 -12.44
CA LEU A 69 -0.09 -8.20 -12.17
C LEU A 69 -0.30 -9.70 -11.91
N SER A 70 0.74 -10.49 -12.13
CA SER A 70 0.67 -11.93 -11.88
C SER A 70 0.72 -12.23 -10.38
N ASP A 71 0.16 -13.39 -10.00
CA ASP A 71 0.16 -13.86 -8.62
C ASP A 71 1.59 -13.97 -8.05
N GLU A 72 2.53 -14.41 -8.90
CA GLU A 72 3.93 -14.60 -8.51
C GLU A 72 4.56 -13.27 -8.05
N ILE A 73 4.34 -12.19 -8.81
CA ILE A 73 4.92 -10.89 -8.45
C ILE A 73 4.22 -10.28 -7.23
N VAL A 74 2.91 -10.49 -7.07
CA VAL A 74 2.17 -10.01 -5.90
C VAL A 74 2.63 -10.75 -4.64
N ARG A 75 2.79 -12.08 -4.70
CA ARG A 75 3.37 -12.88 -3.61
C ARG A 75 4.78 -12.42 -3.25
N ALA A 76 5.61 -12.19 -4.27
CA ALA A 76 6.99 -11.76 -4.07
C ALA A 76 7.09 -10.37 -3.42
N GLN A 77 6.26 -9.42 -3.84
CA GLN A 77 6.19 -8.08 -3.23
C GLN A 77 5.79 -8.16 -1.75
N LEU A 78 4.73 -8.91 -1.45
CA LEU A 78 4.25 -9.05 -0.08
C LEU A 78 5.30 -9.73 0.80
N GLY A 79 5.93 -10.81 0.31
CA GLY A 79 7.02 -11.49 1.01
C GLY A 79 8.16 -10.53 1.34
N ALA A 80 8.66 -9.81 0.34
CA ALA A 80 9.76 -8.87 0.52
C ALA A 80 9.46 -7.79 1.57
N VAL A 81 8.23 -7.26 1.57
CA VAL A 81 7.81 -6.25 2.57
C VAL A 81 7.73 -6.87 3.96
N LEU A 82 7.04 -8.01 4.09
CA LEU A 82 6.81 -8.63 5.41
C LEU A 82 8.09 -9.19 6.05
N ASP A 83 9.10 -9.53 5.25
CA ASP A 83 10.36 -10.08 5.74
C ASP A 83 11.30 -9.01 6.33
N ASP A 84 11.25 -7.78 5.82
CA ASP A 84 12.16 -6.70 6.20
C ASP A 84 11.46 -5.53 6.91
N LEU A 85 10.27 -5.17 6.47
CA LEU A 85 9.50 -4.00 6.90
C LEU A 85 8.10 -4.40 7.41
N PRO A 86 7.99 -5.27 8.45
CA PRO A 86 6.70 -5.79 8.89
C PRO A 86 5.77 -4.65 9.36
N PRO A 87 4.66 -4.38 8.64
CA PRO A 87 3.75 -3.30 8.98
C PRO A 87 2.86 -3.67 10.18
N THR A 88 2.51 -2.67 10.98
CA THR A 88 1.55 -2.83 12.09
C THR A 88 0.11 -2.63 11.64
N ALA A 89 -0.09 -2.06 10.48
CA ALA A 89 -1.39 -1.85 9.85
C ALA A 89 -1.31 -2.02 8.34
N ALA A 90 -2.40 -2.47 7.73
CA ALA A 90 -2.53 -2.55 6.28
C ALA A 90 -3.90 -2.11 5.81
N LYS A 91 -3.99 -1.70 4.55
CA LYS A 91 -5.27 -1.54 3.86
C LYS A 91 -5.24 -2.27 2.52
N THR A 92 -6.40 -2.74 2.07
CA THR A 92 -6.60 -3.12 0.66
C THR A 92 -7.32 -1.99 -0.08
N GLY A 93 -7.05 -1.86 -1.37
CA GLY A 93 -7.79 -1.01 -2.30
C GLY A 93 -8.27 -1.82 -3.50
N ALA A 94 -8.18 -1.26 -4.72
CA ALA A 94 -8.55 -1.99 -5.94
C ALA A 94 -7.65 -3.20 -6.14
N LEU A 95 -8.23 -4.41 -6.14
CA LEU A 95 -7.54 -5.68 -6.34
C LEU A 95 -7.66 -6.19 -7.78
N GLY A 96 -8.70 -5.76 -8.51
CA GLY A 96 -8.82 -5.93 -9.95
C GLY A 96 -9.40 -7.25 -10.43
N SER A 97 -9.50 -8.28 -9.60
CA SER A 97 -10.15 -9.55 -9.97
C SER A 97 -10.48 -10.39 -8.73
N GLU A 98 -11.49 -11.27 -8.87
CA GLU A 98 -11.83 -12.25 -7.83
C GLU A 98 -10.63 -13.14 -7.46
N ARG A 99 -9.85 -13.56 -8.46
CA ARG A 99 -8.60 -14.32 -8.24
C ARG A 99 -7.62 -13.57 -7.36
N MET A 100 -7.41 -12.27 -7.61
CA MET A 100 -6.50 -11.45 -6.81
C MET A 100 -7.04 -11.22 -5.39
N ILE A 101 -8.35 -11.09 -5.22
CA ILE A 101 -8.99 -11.01 -3.91
C ILE A 101 -8.71 -12.29 -3.10
N ALA A 102 -8.94 -13.46 -3.71
CA ALA A 102 -8.68 -14.75 -3.07
C ALA A 102 -7.19 -14.92 -2.70
N LEU A 103 -6.29 -14.54 -3.61
CA LEU A 103 -4.85 -14.57 -3.37
C LEU A 103 -4.44 -13.69 -2.18
N VAL A 104 -4.88 -12.44 -2.16
CA VAL A 104 -4.54 -11.51 -1.08
C VAL A 104 -5.11 -11.99 0.26
N ALA A 105 -6.34 -12.52 0.27
CA ALA A 105 -6.95 -13.11 1.46
C ALA A 105 -6.11 -14.28 1.99
N GLU A 106 -5.76 -15.25 1.12
CA GLU A 106 -4.89 -16.38 1.48
C GLU A 106 -3.56 -15.93 2.10
N LEU A 107 -2.90 -14.95 1.47
CA LEU A 107 -1.60 -14.46 1.94
C LEU A 107 -1.69 -13.77 3.31
N LEU A 108 -2.75 -13.00 3.54
CA LEU A 108 -2.98 -12.33 4.82
C LEU A 108 -3.46 -13.29 5.92
N GLU A 109 -4.08 -14.42 5.57
CA GLU A 109 -4.36 -15.50 6.52
C GLU A 109 -3.08 -16.21 6.95
N GLN A 110 -2.15 -16.44 6.03
CA GLN A 110 -0.85 -17.08 6.33
C GLN A 110 0.08 -16.17 7.14
N ARG A 111 0.03 -14.87 6.88
CA ARG A 111 0.86 -13.84 7.53
C ARG A 111 -0.01 -12.66 7.97
N PRO A 112 -0.75 -12.80 9.09
CA PRO A 112 -1.72 -11.81 9.51
C PRO A 112 -1.05 -10.49 9.95
N ILE A 113 -1.70 -9.38 9.59
CA ILE A 113 -1.34 -8.04 10.03
C ILE A 113 -2.41 -7.59 11.04
N ALA A 114 -1.98 -7.08 12.20
CA ALA A 114 -2.86 -6.83 13.34
C ALA A 114 -4.05 -5.91 13.04
N ASN A 115 -3.83 -4.88 12.22
CA ASN A 115 -4.85 -3.89 11.88
C ASN A 115 -5.04 -3.86 10.37
N LEU A 116 -6.08 -4.53 9.88
CA LEU A 116 -6.43 -4.57 8.46
C LEU A 116 -7.69 -3.76 8.19
N VAL A 117 -7.60 -2.83 7.25
CA VAL A 117 -8.74 -2.10 6.70
C VAL A 117 -9.01 -2.60 5.29
N VAL A 118 -10.20 -3.13 5.06
CA VAL A 118 -10.63 -3.58 3.72
C VAL A 118 -11.49 -2.48 3.09
N ASP A 119 -10.99 -1.89 2.00
CA ASP A 119 -11.72 -0.96 1.16
C ASP A 119 -12.23 -1.73 -0.08
N PRO A 120 -13.52 -2.03 -0.17
CA PRO A 120 -14.08 -2.88 -1.22
C PRO A 120 -14.27 -2.10 -2.54
N VAL A 121 -13.17 -1.64 -3.12
CA VAL A 121 -13.20 -0.86 -4.37
C VAL A 121 -13.63 -1.73 -5.54
N MET A 122 -14.80 -1.44 -6.11
CA MET A 122 -15.37 -2.15 -7.26
C MET A 122 -15.42 -1.27 -8.51
N VAL A 123 -15.55 0.05 -8.35
CA VAL A 123 -15.65 1.02 -9.44
C VAL A 123 -14.70 2.19 -9.20
N SER A 124 -14.23 2.80 -10.30
CA SER A 124 -13.46 4.04 -10.22
C SER A 124 -14.36 5.21 -9.81
N LYS A 125 -13.76 6.32 -9.41
CA LYS A 125 -14.52 7.57 -9.14
C LYS A 125 -15.30 8.10 -10.36
N HIS A 126 -15.01 7.60 -11.55
CA HIS A 126 -15.67 7.96 -12.81
C HIS A 126 -16.72 6.92 -13.24
N GLY A 127 -16.94 5.86 -12.44
CA GLY A 127 -17.91 4.81 -12.72
C GLY A 127 -17.39 3.65 -13.58
N ASP A 128 -16.08 3.66 -13.92
CA ASP A 128 -15.47 2.53 -14.64
C ASP A 128 -15.40 1.31 -13.73
N SER A 129 -15.82 0.13 -14.21
CA SER A 129 -15.64 -1.12 -13.47
C SER A 129 -14.15 -1.43 -13.30
N LEU A 130 -13.74 -1.69 -12.08
CA LEU A 130 -12.39 -2.13 -11.73
C LEU A 130 -12.34 -3.63 -11.40
N LEU A 131 -13.51 -4.29 -11.43
CA LEU A 131 -13.66 -5.74 -11.39
C LEU A 131 -14.37 -6.17 -12.66
N PRO A 132 -13.90 -7.18 -13.40
CA PRO A 132 -14.67 -7.80 -14.48
C PRO A 132 -15.93 -8.46 -13.90
N ASP A 133 -16.98 -8.48 -14.71
CA ASP A 133 -18.22 -9.20 -14.41
C ASP A 133 -17.97 -10.72 -14.29
#